data_580c3b12aa2495d490ac9293e9474c2b
#
_entry.id   580c3b12aa2495d490ac9293e9474c2b
#
_cell.length_a   1.000
_cell.length_b   1.000
_cell.length_c   1.000
_cell.angle_alpha   90.00
_cell.angle_beta   90.00
_cell.angle_gamma   90.00
#
_symmetry.space_group_name_H-M   'P 1'
#
loop_
_entity.id
_entity.type
_entity.pdbx_description
1 polymer ?
#
loop_
_entity_poly.entity_id
_entity_poly.type
_entity_poly.pdbx_seq_one_letter_code
_entity_poly.pdbx_strand_id
1 'polypeptide(L)'
;MNNHTTSITTNKKHHYRELLAIGIPIIIGQLGTIILGFADTLMIGHHSTPELAAAGLVNNIFGLVFVSYMGFTYGLTPIIGRLYGEERTDCIGQKVRNAFCANMLTGCIFTLALVVLYLNLGRIGQPEELLSLIRPYFLVNLASVLFMGIFFTMKQFLDGLGQTKVAMWAMIGGNVINILGNWVLIYGVAGFPELGLLGAGISTLVSRILMALAMVGMLMTGKNFGEYRRDILRSSLTKADFKEMNRLGWPVALQLGMESAAFTLSCVMVGWLGTIPLAAHQVMITLSQLFYLVLSGMAAALAIRVSHFMGQKDYVAVRRNAYDGFRLNLLFSLCMGLPVFLLRHQIGGWFNDNMEVQAYVATLIILLMVYQFGDGLQYTFANALRGIACVKPMVLYAFIAYFVISLPLGYTLGFPCGLGILGIWIAFPFGLTIAGEMYRRRFEKELKKIEK
;
A
#
# COMPACT_ATOMS: atom_id res chain seq x y z
N MET A 1 11.28 45.47 5.55
CA MET A 1 11.66 44.22 4.80
C MET A 1 11.64 42.96 5.64
N ASN A 2 11.45 43.00 6.98
CA ASN A 2 11.55 41.82 7.84
C ASN A 2 10.23 41.07 8.14
N ASN A 3 9.06 41.62 7.78
CA ASN A 3 7.78 40.99 8.12
C ASN A 3 7.33 39.91 7.11
N HIS A 4 7.83 39.94 5.88
CA HIS A 4 7.47 38.92 4.88
C HIS A 4 8.22 37.61 5.05
N THR A 5 9.46 37.65 5.51
CA THR A 5 10.30 36.44 5.74
C THR A 5 9.85 35.64 6.96
N THR A 6 9.40 36.30 8.02
CA THR A 6 8.89 35.64 9.24
C THR A 6 7.53 34.96 9.01
N SER A 7 6.65 35.55 8.20
CA SER A 7 5.34 34.96 7.86
C SER A 7 5.49 33.72 6.95
N ILE A 8 6.47 33.72 6.03
CA ILE A 8 6.74 32.60 5.12
C ILE A 8 7.36 31.41 5.86
N THR A 9 8.24 31.67 6.84
CA THR A 9 8.89 30.60 7.62
C THR A 9 7.97 29.96 8.66
N THR A 10 7.13 30.74 9.32
CA THR A 10 6.07 30.22 10.22
C THR A 10 5.06 29.39 9.46
N ASN A 11 4.68 29.81 8.26
CA ASN A 11 3.76 29.07 7.39
C ASN A 11 4.37 27.73 6.90
N LYS A 12 5.68 27.65 6.58
CA LYS A 12 6.35 26.40 6.19
C LYS A 12 6.39 25.38 7.33
N LYS A 13 6.79 25.78 8.54
CA LYS A 13 6.80 24.87 9.71
C LYS A 13 5.42 24.30 10.00
N HIS A 14 4.38 25.10 9.85
CA HIS A 14 3.00 24.67 10.03
C HIS A 14 2.60 23.60 9.00
N HIS A 15 2.94 23.79 7.73
CA HIS A 15 2.65 22.80 6.65
C HIS A 15 3.32 21.44 6.90
N TYR A 16 4.61 21.43 7.27
CA TYR A 16 5.30 20.18 7.58
C TYR A 16 4.71 19.48 8.80
N ARG A 17 4.37 20.24 9.84
CA ARG A 17 3.73 19.69 11.04
C ARG A 17 2.39 19.04 10.74
N GLU A 18 1.59 19.61 9.87
CA GLU A 18 0.29 19.05 9.46
C GLU A 18 0.45 17.82 8.60
N LEU A 19 1.40 17.80 7.64
CA LEU A 19 1.71 16.59 6.86
C LEU A 19 2.17 15.45 7.77
N LEU A 20 3.04 15.72 8.74
CA LEU A 20 3.49 14.74 9.72
C LEU A 20 2.35 14.26 10.63
N ALA A 21 1.46 15.15 11.05
CA ALA A 21 0.33 14.80 11.90
C ALA A 21 -0.66 13.82 11.25
N ILE A 22 -0.79 13.88 9.92
CA ILE A 22 -1.59 12.94 9.13
C ILE A 22 -0.77 11.70 8.74
N GLY A 23 0.49 11.89 8.33
CA GLY A 23 1.34 10.83 7.80
C GLY A 23 1.85 9.85 8.85
N ILE A 24 2.27 10.33 10.03
CA ILE A 24 2.81 9.46 11.09
C ILE A 24 1.80 8.38 11.52
N PRO A 25 0.50 8.69 11.77
CA PRO A 25 -0.47 7.65 12.06
C PRO A 25 -0.61 6.60 10.95
N ILE A 26 -0.55 7.02 9.67
CA ILE A 26 -0.61 6.09 8.55
C ILE A 26 0.62 5.17 8.55
N ILE A 27 1.82 5.74 8.74
CA ILE A 27 3.08 4.98 8.83
C ILE A 27 3.01 3.95 9.96
N ILE A 28 2.56 4.36 11.15
CA ILE A 28 2.44 3.47 12.31
C ILE A 28 1.46 2.33 12.04
N GLY A 29 0.32 2.62 11.42
CA GLY A 29 -0.65 1.59 11.01
C GLY A 29 -0.06 0.58 10.02
N GLN A 30 0.67 1.06 9.02
CA GLN A 30 1.33 0.20 8.02
C GLN A 30 2.48 -0.62 8.65
N LEU A 31 3.26 -0.03 9.55
CA LEU A 31 4.30 -0.75 10.29
C LEU A 31 3.69 -1.91 11.10
N GLY A 32 2.54 -1.68 11.74
CA GLY A 32 1.81 -2.74 12.41
C GLY A 32 1.46 -3.92 11.49
N THR A 33 1.10 -3.65 10.24
CA THR A 33 0.80 -4.71 9.25
C THR A 33 2.05 -5.52 8.87
N ILE A 34 3.21 -4.88 8.76
CA ILE A 34 4.48 -5.60 8.49
C ILE A 34 4.88 -6.47 9.69
N ILE A 35 4.77 -5.93 10.91
CA ILE A 35 5.05 -6.69 12.14
C ILE A 35 4.11 -7.89 12.23
N LEU A 36 2.84 -7.72 11.88
CA LEU A 36 1.86 -8.81 11.84
C LEU A 36 2.29 -9.90 10.87
N GLY A 37 2.60 -9.54 9.61
CA GLY A 37 3.05 -10.52 8.60
C GLY A 37 4.31 -11.29 9.03
N PHE A 38 5.23 -10.61 9.73
CA PHE A 38 6.41 -11.24 10.29
C PHE A 38 6.03 -12.22 11.43
N ALA A 39 5.16 -11.80 12.36
CA ALA A 39 4.70 -12.64 13.45
C ALA A 39 3.96 -13.89 12.94
N ASP A 40 3.05 -13.74 11.97
CA ASP A 40 2.34 -14.84 11.33
C ASP A 40 3.32 -15.84 10.73
N THR A 41 4.30 -15.37 9.94
CA THR A 41 5.31 -16.20 9.30
C THR A 41 6.17 -16.95 10.33
N LEU A 42 6.57 -16.25 11.40
CA LEU A 42 7.38 -16.84 12.48
C LEU A 42 6.60 -17.93 13.23
N MET A 43 5.36 -17.65 13.60
CA MET A 43 4.53 -18.56 14.38
C MET A 43 4.16 -19.82 13.58
N ILE A 44 3.74 -19.66 12.33
CA ILE A 44 3.44 -20.79 11.44
C ILE A 44 4.71 -21.59 11.13
N GLY A 45 5.84 -20.91 10.89
CA GLY A 45 7.12 -21.57 10.59
C GLY A 45 7.68 -22.39 11.73
N HIS A 46 7.48 -21.98 12.99
CA HIS A 46 7.85 -22.76 14.17
C HIS A 46 6.92 -23.95 14.41
N HIS A 47 5.70 -23.90 13.92
CA HIS A 47 4.75 -24.99 14.05
C HIS A 47 5.02 -26.09 13.01
N SER A 48 5.13 -25.74 11.71
CA SER A 48 5.33 -26.71 10.63
C SER A 48 5.85 -26.10 9.36
N THR A 49 6.90 -26.73 8.76
CA THR A 49 7.45 -26.30 7.47
C THR A 49 6.45 -26.44 6.29
N PRO A 50 5.68 -27.53 6.15
CA PRO A 50 4.63 -27.63 5.13
C PRO A 50 3.54 -26.56 5.28
N GLU A 51 3.14 -26.24 6.51
CA GLU A 51 2.16 -25.17 6.77
C GLU A 51 2.69 -23.79 6.35
N LEU A 52 3.98 -23.50 6.61
CA LEU A 52 4.62 -22.27 6.17
C LEU A 52 4.63 -22.16 4.64
N ALA A 53 4.91 -23.25 3.94
CA ALA A 53 4.89 -23.28 2.47
C ALA A 53 3.47 -23.04 1.93
N ALA A 54 2.47 -23.69 2.53
CA ALA A 54 1.06 -23.50 2.19
C ALA A 54 0.60 -22.06 2.45
N ALA A 55 0.94 -21.50 3.62
CA ALA A 55 0.67 -20.10 3.96
C ALA A 55 1.31 -19.13 2.95
N GLY A 56 2.56 -19.34 2.59
CA GLY A 56 3.30 -18.52 1.64
C GLY A 56 2.60 -18.42 0.28
N LEU A 57 2.15 -19.56 -0.27
CA LEU A 57 1.41 -19.58 -1.52
C LEU A 57 0.10 -18.79 -1.44
N VAL A 58 -0.71 -19.06 -0.42
CA VAL A 58 -2.01 -18.39 -0.23
C VAL A 58 -1.80 -16.89 0.01
N ASN A 59 -0.87 -16.50 0.87
CA ASN A 59 -0.61 -15.10 1.18
C ASN A 59 -0.11 -14.31 -0.04
N ASN A 60 0.68 -14.90 -0.93
CA ASN A 60 1.10 -14.26 -2.18
C ASN A 60 -0.09 -14.00 -3.12
N ILE A 61 -1.00 -14.97 -3.26
CA ILE A 61 -2.21 -14.83 -4.08
C ILE A 61 -3.11 -13.73 -3.51
N PHE A 62 -3.40 -13.79 -2.21
CA PHE A 62 -4.24 -12.80 -1.55
C PHE A 62 -3.57 -11.42 -1.49
N GLY A 63 -2.24 -11.35 -1.36
CA GLY A 63 -1.49 -10.11 -1.37
C GLY A 63 -1.72 -9.28 -2.64
N LEU A 64 -1.65 -9.91 -3.82
CA LEU A 64 -1.93 -9.25 -5.10
C LEU A 64 -3.38 -8.73 -5.16
N VAL A 65 -4.33 -9.53 -4.71
CA VAL A 65 -5.76 -9.14 -4.68
C VAL A 65 -5.98 -7.98 -3.70
N PHE A 66 -5.40 -8.04 -2.51
CA PHE A 66 -5.55 -6.99 -1.51
C PHE A 66 -4.92 -5.67 -1.94
N VAL A 67 -3.74 -5.68 -2.57
CA VAL A 67 -3.11 -4.45 -3.11
C VAL A 67 -3.99 -3.81 -4.18
N SER A 68 -4.55 -4.60 -5.10
CA SER A 68 -5.45 -4.11 -6.14
C SER A 68 -6.77 -3.60 -5.55
N TYR A 69 -7.34 -4.32 -4.59
CA TYR A 69 -8.58 -3.92 -3.92
C TYR A 69 -8.40 -2.64 -3.11
N MET A 70 -7.33 -2.55 -2.33
CA MET A 70 -6.96 -1.34 -1.61
C MET A 70 -6.78 -0.16 -2.57
N GLY A 71 -6.12 -0.39 -3.71
CA GLY A 71 -5.95 0.61 -4.78
C GLY A 71 -7.30 1.14 -5.29
N PHE A 72 -8.29 0.26 -5.47
CA PHE A 72 -9.63 0.68 -5.86
C PHE A 72 -10.26 1.60 -4.81
N THR A 73 -10.15 1.24 -3.53
CA THR A 73 -10.73 2.05 -2.44
C THR A 73 -10.09 3.43 -2.31
N TYR A 74 -8.84 3.61 -2.74
CA TYR A 74 -8.15 4.92 -2.74
C TYR A 74 -8.85 5.99 -3.57
N GLY A 75 -9.76 5.61 -4.48
CA GLY A 75 -10.59 6.55 -5.22
C GLY A 75 -11.52 7.38 -4.33
N LEU A 76 -11.85 6.92 -3.11
CA LEU A 76 -12.76 7.62 -2.20
C LEU A 76 -12.09 8.83 -1.52
N THR A 77 -10.81 8.73 -1.13
CA THR A 77 -10.10 9.78 -0.40
C THR A 77 -10.13 11.15 -1.08
N PRO A 78 -9.84 11.31 -2.39
CA PRO A 78 -9.92 12.62 -3.04
C PRO A 78 -11.35 13.16 -3.17
N ILE A 79 -12.36 12.30 -3.25
CA ILE A 79 -13.77 12.72 -3.29
C ILE A 79 -14.14 13.36 -1.95
N ILE A 80 -13.86 12.64 -0.86
CA ILE A 80 -14.20 13.11 0.50
C ILE A 80 -13.35 14.32 0.87
N GLY A 81 -12.04 14.28 0.61
CA GLY A 81 -11.15 15.39 0.95
C GLY A 81 -11.50 16.68 0.22
N ARG A 82 -11.93 16.60 -1.05
CA ARG A 82 -12.40 17.75 -1.79
C ARG A 82 -13.67 18.34 -1.17
N LEU A 83 -14.69 17.52 -0.89
CA LEU A 83 -15.95 17.98 -0.26
C LEU A 83 -15.69 18.58 1.12
N TYR A 84 -14.79 17.97 1.88
CA TYR A 84 -14.38 18.50 3.19
C TYR A 84 -13.71 19.87 3.06
N GLY A 85 -12.83 20.04 2.06
CA GLY A 85 -12.23 21.33 1.75
C GLY A 85 -13.20 22.39 1.24
N GLU A 86 -14.27 21.99 0.54
CA GLU A 86 -15.37 22.84 0.10
C GLU A 86 -16.36 23.18 1.25
N GLU A 87 -16.18 22.65 2.46
CA GLU A 87 -17.09 22.73 3.60
C GLU A 87 -18.50 22.14 3.31
N ARG A 88 -18.61 21.29 2.30
CA ARG A 88 -19.85 20.62 1.89
C ARG A 88 -19.98 19.26 2.57
N THR A 89 -20.07 19.29 3.90
CA THR A 89 -20.18 18.08 4.71
C THR A 89 -21.50 17.33 4.54
N ASP A 90 -22.54 18.04 4.12
CA ASP A 90 -23.89 17.55 3.80
C ASP A 90 -23.93 16.52 2.65
N CYS A 91 -22.95 16.54 1.74
CA CYS A 91 -22.88 15.61 0.61
C CYS A 91 -21.95 14.41 0.86
N ILE A 92 -21.19 14.41 1.93
CA ILE A 92 -20.16 13.39 2.19
C ILE A 92 -20.80 12.02 2.41
N GLY A 93 -21.85 11.92 3.20
CA GLY A 93 -22.50 10.64 3.50
C GLY A 93 -23.06 9.95 2.25
N GLN A 94 -23.65 10.70 1.32
CA GLN A 94 -24.10 10.17 0.03
C GLN A 94 -22.93 9.57 -0.76
N LYS A 95 -21.79 10.27 -0.84
CA LYS A 95 -20.59 9.76 -1.53
C LYS A 95 -20.04 8.50 -0.86
N VAL A 96 -19.98 8.47 0.48
CA VAL A 96 -19.54 7.30 1.24
C VAL A 96 -20.44 6.10 0.96
N ARG A 97 -21.78 6.28 0.96
CA ARG A 97 -22.73 5.18 0.67
C ARG A 97 -22.53 4.61 -0.74
N ASN A 98 -22.42 5.47 -1.74
CA ASN A 98 -22.19 5.05 -3.13
C ASN A 98 -20.83 4.37 -3.30
N ALA A 99 -19.79 4.90 -2.67
CA ALA A 99 -18.44 4.29 -2.67
C ALA A 99 -18.44 2.94 -1.93
N PHE A 100 -19.16 2.83 -0.81
CA PHE A 100 -19.31 1.57 -0.10
C PHE A 100 -19.90 0.49 -1.01
N CYS A 101 -20.98 0.79 -1.73
CA CYS A 101 -21.59 -0.16 -2.67
C CYS A 101 -20.62 -0.51 -3.83
N ALA A 102 -19.90 0.48 -4.37
CA ALA A 102 -18.90 0.23 -5.42
C ALA A 102 -17.75 -0.65 -4.92
N ASN A 103 -17.25 -0.38 -3.71
CA ASN A 103 -16.20 -1.16 -3.08
C ASN A 103 -16.67 -2.60 -2.78
N MET A 104 -17.88 -2.78 -2.26
CA MET A 104 -18.44 -4.12 -2.00
C MET A 104 -18.62 -4.91 -3.30
N LEU A 105 -19.14 -4.28 -4.36
CA LEU A 105 -19.25 -4.92 -5.67
C LEU A 105 -17.88 -5.35 -6.21
N THR A 106 -16.88 -4.47 -6.12
CA THR A 106 -15.49 -4.78 -6.50
C THR A 106 -14.92 -5.91 -5.63
N GLY A 107 -15.20 -5.91 -4.34
CA GLY A 107 -14.86 -7.01 -3.42
C GLY A 107 -15.51 -8.34 -3.83
N CYS A 108 -16.78 -8.32 -4.24
CA CYS A 108 -17.45 -9.52 -4.76
C CYS A 108 -16.79 -10.01 -6.07
N ILE A 109 -16.39 -9.11 -6.97
CA ILE A 109 -15.67 -9.49 -8.20
C ILE A 109 -14.35 -10.17 -7.86
N PHE A 110 -13.54 -9.61 -6.96
CA PHE A 110 -12.30 -10.23 -6.52
C PHE A 110 -12.53 -11.56 -5.80
N THR A 111 -13.56 -11.63 -4.94
CA THR A 111 -13.95 -12.86 -4.28
C THR A 111 -14.34 -13.94 -5.28
N LEU A 112 -15.11 -13.60 -6.31
CA LEU A 112 -15.50 -14.53 -7.37
C LEU A 112 -14.27 -15.02 -8.15
N ALA A 113 -13.33 -14.12 -8.49
CA ALA A 113 -12.07 -14.52 -9.13
C ALA A 113 -11.26 -15.50 -8.28
N LEU A 114 -11.20 -15.25 -6.95
CA LEU A 114 -10.55 -16.16 -6.01
C LEU A 114 -11.29 -17.49 -5.87
N VAL A 115 -12.62 -17.50 -5.93
CA VAL A 115 -13.42 -18.77 -5.96
C VAL A 115 -13.09 -19.58 -7.20
N VAL A 116 -13.03 -18.94 -8.38
CA VAL A 116 -12.62 -19.62 -9.64
C VAL A 116 -11.21 -20.21 -9.49
N LEU A 117 -10.28 -19.46 -8.89
CA LEU A 117 -8.94 -19.96 -8.62
C LEU A 117 -8.97 -21.14 -7.63
N TYR A 118 -9.75 -21.05 -6.55
CA TYR A 118 -9.92 -22.12 -5.56
C TYR A 118 -10.38 -23.43 -6.20
N LEU A 119 -11.36 -23.36 -7.09
CA LEU A 119 -11.87 -24.54 -7.81
C LEU A 119 -10.81 -25.16 -8.76
N ASN A 120 -9.82 -24.40 -9.15
CA ASN A 120 -8.73 -24.86 -10.02
C ASN A 120 -7.39 -25.08 -9.29
N LEU A 121 -7.34 -25.01 -7.95
CA LEU A 121 -6.11 -25.20 -7.16
C LEU A 121 -5.38 -26.51 -7.48
N GLY A 122 -6.12 -27.60 -7.71
CA GLY A 122 -5.53 -28.90 -8.08
C GLY A 122 -4.82 -28.91 -9.43
N ARG A 123 -5.06 -27.91 -10.30
CA ARG A 123 -4.41 -27.78 -11.62
C ARG A 123 -3.12 -26.95 -11.59
N ILE A 124 -2.81 -26.32 -10.45
CA ILE A 124 -1.61 -25.48 -10.29
C ILE A 124 -0.33 -26.32 -10.11
N GLY A 125 -0.47 -27.64 -9.98
CA GLY A 125 0.69 -28.55 -9.87
C GLY A 125 1.32 -28.59 -8.49
N GLN A 126 0.57 -28.25 -7.44
CA GLN A 126 1.04 -28.40 -6.05
C GLN A 126 0.86 -29.83 -5.56
N PRO A 127 1.78 -30.34 -4.70
CA PRO A 127 1.65 -31.66 -4.08
C PRO A 127 0.31 -31.81 -3.34
N GLU A 128 -0.30 -33.01 -3.38
CA GLU A 128 -1.61 -33.26 -2.72
C GLU A 128 -1.55 -33.02 -1.21
N GLU A 129 -0.42 -33.31 -0.57
CA GLU A 129 -0.21 -33.04 0.85
C GLU A 129 -0.35 -31.56 1.19
N LEU A 130 0.21 -30.66 0.35
CA LEU A 130 0.05 -29.23 0.51
C LEU A 130 -1.36 -28.74 0.21
N LEU A 131 -2.05 -29.36 -0.75
CA LEU A 131 -3.43 -28.98 -1.08
C LEU A 131 -4.40 -29.19 0.08
N SER A 132 -4.17 -30.22 0.92
CA SER A 132 -4.96 -30.46 2.14
C SER A 132 -4.87 -29.31 3.14
N LEU A 133 -3.72 -28.64 3.23
CA LEU A 133 -3.46 -27.47 4.09
C LEU A 133 -3.93 -26.17 3.42
N ILE A 134 -3.67 -26.02 2.12
CA ILE A 134 -4.01 -24.83 1.34
C ILE A 134 -5.51 -24.59 1.31
N ARG A 135 -6.32 -25.61 1.03
CA ARG A 135 -7.77 -25.46 0.82
C ARG A 135 -8.50 -24.83 2.00
N PRO A 136 -8.42 -25.35 3.24
CA PRO A 136 -9.12 -24.75 4.37
C PRO A 136 -8.62 -23.36 4.70
N TYR A 137 -7.29 -23.13 4.64
CA TYR A 137 -6.69 -21.84 4.88
C TYR A 137 -7.12 -20.79 3.82
N PHE A 138 -7.19 -21.20 2.55
CA PHE A 138 -7.68 -20.36 1.46
C PHE A 138 -9.13 -19.93 1.67
N LEU A 139 -10.03 -20.87 2.06
CA LEU A 139 -11.44 -20.57 2.29
C LEU A 139 -11.65 -19.57 3.42
N VAL A 140 -10.91 -19.70 4.51
CA VAL A 140 -11.01 -18.76 5.64
C VAL A 140 -10.52 -17.37 5.21
N ASN A 141 -9.40 -17.29 4.46
CA ASN A 141 -8.94 -16.03 3.91
C ASN A 141 -9.93 -15.43 2.90
N LEU A 142 -10.57 -16.27 2.08
CA LEU A 142 -11.61 -15.84 1.12
C LEU A 142 -12.78 -15.17 1.85
N ALA A 143 -13.27 -15.75 2.94
CA ALA A 143 -14.33 -15.17 3.75
C ALA A 143 -13.95 -13.78 4.32
N SER A 144 -12.67 -13.51 4.52
CA SER A 144 -12.19 -12.24 5.08
C SER A 144 -12.14 -11.08 4.07
N VAL A 145 -12.21 -11.34 2.74
CA VAL A 145 -12.05 -10.32 1.70
C VAL A 145 -13.06 -9.18 1.82
N LEU A 146 -14.32 -9.51 2.04
CA LEU A 146 -15.39 -8.51 2.14
C LEU A 146 -15.25 -7.66 3.41
N PHE A 147 -14.83 -8.23 4.53
CA PHE A 147 -14.58 -7.47 5.76
C PHE A 147 -13.41 -6.50 5.60
N MET A 148 -12.36 -6.90 4.87
CA MET A 148 -11.29 -5.97 4.50
C MET A 148 -11.80 -4.83 3.61
N GLY A 149 -12.73 -5.11 2.71
CA GLY A 149 -13.38 -4.06 1.90
C GLY A 149 -14.15 -3.04 2.74
N ILE A 150 -14.88 -3.50 3.75
CA ILE A 150 -15.56 -2.62 4.72
C ILE A 150 -14.53 -1.76 5.44
N PHE A 151 -13.49 -2.38 5.98
CA PHE A 151 -12.41 -1.68 6.68
C PHE A 151 -11.73 -0.63 5.78
N PHE A 152 -11.30 -0.99 4.57
CA PHE A 152 -10.65 -0.06 3.64
C PHE A 152 -11.56 1.09 3.26
N THR A 153 -12.86 0.84 3.02
CA THR A 153 -13.81 1.91 2.69
C THR A 153 -13.92 2.92 3.82
N MET A 154 -14.09 2.45 5.05
CA MET A 154 -14.17 3.32 6.23
C MET A 154 -12.84 4.04 6.49
N LYS A 155 -11.72 3.36 6.29
CA LYS A 155 -10.40 3.97 6.39
C LYS A 155 -10.24 5.12 5.39
N GLN A 156 -10.58 4.91 4.10
CA GLN A 156 -10.45 5.96 3.10
C GLN A 156 -11.41 7.15 3.35
N PHE A 157 -12.59 6.89 3.90
CA PHE A 157 -13.50 7.94 4.37
C PHE A 157 -12.85 8.78 5.47
N LEU A 158 -12.31 8.16 6.52
CA LEU A 158 -11.64 8.86 7.62
C LEU A 158 -10.36 9.57 7.18
N ASP A 159 -9.59 8.94 6.32
CA ASP A 159 -8.39 9.54 5.72
C ASP A 159 -8.77 10.80 4.93
N GLY A 160 -9.86 10.75 4.14
CA GLY A 160 -10.39 11.92 3.43
C GLY A 160 -10.79 13.08 4.34
N LEU A 161 -11.24 12.79 5.57
CA LEU A 161 -11.49 13.80 6.61
C LEU A 161 -10.22 14.24 7.37
N GLY A 162 -9.07 13.65 7.10
CA GLY A 162 -7.82 13.87 7.85
C GLY A 162 -7.76 13.17 9.21
N GLN A 163 -8.69 12.27 9.52
CA GLN A 163 -8.80 11.56 10.81
C GLN A 163 -8.07 10.22 10.81
N THR A 164 -6.81 10.22 10.41
CA THR A 164 -5.98 9.01 10.21
C THR A 164 -5.67 8.23 11.50
N LYS A 165 -5.70 8.88 12.66
CA LYS A 165 -5.44 8.23 13.97
C LYS A 165 -6.42 7.12 14.30
N VAL A 166 -7.66 7.26 13.88
CA VAL A 166 -8.71 6.27 14.18
C VAL A 166 -8.43 4.97 13.44
N ALA A 167 -8.14 5.05 12.15
CA ALA A 167 -7.76 3.89 11.35
C ALA A 167 -6.48 3.23 11.88
N MET A 168 -5.50 4.04 12.30
CA MET A 168 -4.28 3.54 12.96
C MET A 168 -4.58 2.68 14.18
N TRP A 169 -5.41 3.18 15.12
CA TRP A 169 -5.73 2.42 16.33
C TRP A 169 -6.54 1.15 16.03
N ALA A 170 -7.45 1.19 15.04
CA ALA A 170 -8.16 -0.01 14.60
C ALA A 170 -7.21 -1.06 14.00
N MET A 171 -6.20 -0.63 13.22
CA MET A 171 -5.18 -1.53 12.67
C MET A 171 -4.31 -2.13 13.78
N ILE A 172 -3.83 -1.32 14.73
CA ILE A 172 -3.01 -1.81 15.85
C ILE A 172 -3.82 -2.80 16.69
N GLY A 173 -5.05 -2.46 17.04
CA GLY A 173 -5.93 -3.36 17.80
C GLY A 173 -6.19 -4.69 17.08
N GLY A 174 -6.48 -4.62 15.78
CA GLY A 174 -6.66 -5.81 14.95
C GLY A 174 -5.41 -6.69 14.89
N ASN A 175 -4.23 -6.08 14.76
CA ASN A 175 -2.95 -6.80 14.73
C ASN A 175 -2.66 -7.49 16.07
N VAL A 176 -2.90 -6.80 17.19
CA VAL A 176 -2.73 -7.40 18.54
C VAL A 176 -3.67 -8.59 18.70
N ILE A 177 -4.94 -8.44 18.34
CA ILE A 177 -5.93 -9.55 18.41
C ILE A 177 -5.50 -10.72 17.52
N ASN A 178 -4.97 -10.43 16.32
CA ASN A 178 -4.49 -11.48 15.42
C ASN A 178 -3.30 -12.25 16.03
N ILE A 179 -2.29 -11.56 16.54
CA ILE A 179 -1.10 -12.19 17.14
C ILE A 179 -1.51 -13.05 18.36
N LEU A 180 -2.37 -12.52 19.22
CA LEU A 180 -2.89 -13.29 20.36
C LEU A 180 -3.73 -14.49 19.92
N GLY A 181 -4.59 -14.29 18.92
CA GLY A 181 -5.41 -15.38 18.35
C GLY A 181 -4.54 -16.45 17.67
N ASN A 182 -3.47 -16.07 16.97
CA ASN A 182 -2.51 -17.00 16.41
C ASN A 182 -1.85 -17.83 17.51
N TRP A 183 -1.39 -17.19 18.57
CA TRP A 183 -0.78 -17.90 19.70
C TRP A 183 -1.72 -18.91 20.34
N VAL A 184 -2.99 -18.56 20.49
CA VAL A 184 -4.00 -19.45 21.06
C VAL A 184 -4.39 -20.58 20.10
N LEU A 185 -4.64 -20.28 18.83
CA LEU A 185 -5.25 -21.23 17.89
C LEU A 185 -4.23 -22.08 17.12
N ILE A 186 -3.01 -21.57 16.86
CA ILE A 186 -1.95 -22.38 16.23
C ILE A 186 -1.47 -23.45 17.20
N TYR A 187 -1.20 -23.07 18.46
CA TYR A 187 -0.55 -23.95 19.45
C TYR A 187 -1.56 -24.61 20.42
N GLY A 188 -2.85 -24.35 20.30
CA GLY A 188 -3.84 -24.99 21.17
C GLY A 188 -3.75 -24.60 22.65
N VAL A 189 -3.40 -23.31 22.93
CA VAL A 189 -3.23 -22.82 24.31
C VAL A 189 -4.57 -22.48 24.94
N ALA A 190 -4.65 -22.44 26.28
CA ALA A 190 -5.84 -22.06 27.06
C ALA A 190 -7.07 -22.97 26.83
N GLY A 191 -6.87 -24.23 26.50
CA GLY A 191 -7.97 -25.21 26.32
C GLY A 191 -8.58 -25.23 24.93
N PHE A 192 -8.05 -24.45 23.98
CA PHE A 192 -8.42 -24.50 22.58
C PHE A 192 -7.70 -25.67 21.86
N PRO A 193 -8.31 -26.25 20.81
CA PRO A 193 -7.65 -27.25 20.01
C PRO A 193 -6.48 -26.64 19.22
N GLU A 194 -5.43 -27.41 19.01
CA GLU A 194 -4.32 -27.07 18.12
C GLU A 194 -4.79 -27.16 16.68
N LEU A 195 -4.91 -26.03 16.01
CA LEU A 195 -5.45 -25.91 14.65
C LEU A 195 -4.37 -25.60 13.59
N GLY A 196 -3.11 -25.36 14.02
CA GLY A 196 -2.02 -25.04 13.12
C GLY A 196 -2.35 -23.91 12.16
N LEU A 197 -2.08 -24.11 10.87
CA LEU A 197 -2.33 -23.12 9.80
C LEU A 197 -3.78 -22.65 9.75
N LEU A 198 -4.75 -23.55 9.97
CA LEU A 198 -6.17 -23.17 9.98
C LEU A 198 -6.45 -22.19 11.12
N GLY A 199 -5.82 -22.37 12.28
CA GLY A 199 -5.88 -21.45 13.43
C GLY A 199 -5.41 -20.06 13.08
N ALA A 200 -4.29 -19.93 12.34
CA ALA A 200 -3.79 -18.65 11.82
C ALA A 200 -4.83 -17.98 10.88
N GLY A 201 -5.45 -18.75 9.99
CA GLY A 201 -6.51 -18.26 9.12
C GLY A 201 -7.71 -17.73 9.89
N ILE A 202 -8.21 -18.49 10.86
CA ILE A 202 -9.35 -18.09 11.70
C ILE A 202 -9.02 -16.82 12.50
N SER A 203 -7.84 -16.73 13.10
CA SER A 203 -7.38 -15.54 13.82
C SER A 203 -7.37 -14.31 12.90
N THR A 204 -6.87 -14.47 11.67
CA THR A 204 -6.87 -13.41 10.65
C THR A 204 -8.29 -12.99 10.27
N LEU A 205 -9.21 -13.93 10.07
CA LEU A 205 -10.62 -13.64 9.78
C LEU A 205 -11.27 -12.87 10.94
N VAL A 206 -11.11 -13.36 12.17
CA VAL A 206 -11.69 -12.72 13.37
C VAL A 206 -11.15 -11.30 13.54
N SER A 207 -9.86 -11.10 13.42
CA SER A 207 -9.25 -9.76 13.51
C SER A 207 -9.79 -8.79 12.46
N ARG A 208 -9.97 -9.25 11.21
CA ARG A 208 -10.54 -8.45 10.10
C ARG A 208 -12.01 -8.11 10.33
N ILE A 209 -12.79 -9.05 10.86
CA ILE A 209 -14.19 -8.80 11.27
C ILE A 209 -14.22 -7.74 12.36
N LEU A 210 -13.41 -7.89 13.41
CA LEU A 210 -13.38 -6.93 14.51
C LEU A 210 -12.90 -5.55 14.09
N MET A 211 -11.90 -5.45 13.20
CA MET A 211 -11.50 -4.17 12.62
C MET A 211 -12.65 -3.52 11.83
N ALA A 212 -13.34 -4.28 11.00
CA ALA A 212 -14.50 -3.76 10.24
C ALA A 212 -15.61 -3.30 11.17
N LEU A 213 -15.96 -4.11 12.19
CA LEU A 213 -16.98 -3.76 13.19
C LEU A 213 -16.59 -2.55 14.03
N ALA A 214 -15.32 -2.43 14.43
CA ALA A 214 -14.83 -1.28 15.17
C ALA A 214 -14.97 0.03 14.35
N MET A 215 -14.64 -0.01 13.06
CA MET A 215 -14.78 1.15 12.18
C MET A 215 -16.23 1.55 11.94
N VAL A 216 -17.11 0.57 11.70
CA VAL A 216 -18.55 0.79 11.55
C VAL A 216 -19.16 1.23 12.88
N GLY A 217 -18.80 0.58 13.98
CA GLY A 217 -19.27 0.93 15.33
C GLY A 217 -18.91 2.37 15.69
N MET A 218 -17.68 2.79 15.40
CA MET A 218 -17.25 4.16 15.62
C MET A 218 -18.08 5.17 14.80
N LEU A 219 -18.38 4.87 13.53
CA LEU A 219 -19.26 5.70 12.70
C LEU A 219 -20.67 5.79 13.31
N MET A 220 -21.17 4.66 13.85
CA MET A 220 -22.53 4.59 14.40
C MET A 220 -22.66 5.23 15.79
N THR A 221 -21.63 5.19 16.62
CA THR A 221 -21.67 5.67 18.02
C THR A 221 -20.95 6.99 18.22
N GLY A 222 -20.00 7.34 17.34
CA GLY A 222 -19.17 8.52 17.49
C GLY A 222 -19.98 9.81 17.38
N LYS A 223 -19.85 10.68 18.41
CA LYS A 223 -20.59 11.97 18.46
C LYS A 223 -20.24 12.88 17.28
N ASN A 224 -19.01 12.86 16.80
CA ASN A 224 -18.53 13.70 15.69
C ASN A 224 -19.00 13.22 14.30
N PHE A 225 -19.61 12.03 14.19
CA PHE A 225 -20.04 11.43 12.93
C PHE A 225 -21.56 11.47 12.74
N GLY A 226 -22.30 12.13 13.63
CA GLY A 226 -23.77 12.15 13.63
C GLY A 226 -24.38 12.67 12.31
N GLU A 227 -23.80 13.71 11.72
CA GLU A 227 -24.23 14.26 10.43
C GLU A 227 -23.97 13.30 9.29
N TYR A 228 -22.73 12.80 9.17
CA TYR A 228 -22.35 11.82 8.12
C TYR A 228 -23.20 10.55 8.21
N ARG A 229 -23.43 10.02 9.43
CA ARG A 229 -24.29 8.84 9.65
C ARG A 229 -25.70 9.09 9.14
N ARG A 230 -26.31 10.23 9.48
CA ARG A 230 -27.66 10.58 9.06
C ARG A 230 -27.75 10.64 7.54
N ASP A 231 -26.77 11.26 6.90
CA ASP A 231 -26.70 11.38 5.46
C ASP A 231 -26.46 10.03 4.79
N ILE A 232 -25.54 9.20 5.28
CA ILE A 232 -25.30 7.82 4.78
C ILE A 232 -26.61 7.00 4.81
N LEU A 233 -27.39 7.09 5.87
CA LEU A 233 -28.60 6.27 6.04
C LEU A 233 -29.75 6.78 5.16
N ARG A 234 -29.86 8.09 4.93
CA ARG A 234 -30.96 8.73 4.19
C ARG A 234 -30.71 8.91 2.69
N SER A 235 -29.44 8.97 2.27
CA SER A 235 -29.10 9.20 0.88
C SER A 235 -29.47 8.04 -0.04
N SER A 236 -29.66 8.32 -1.32
CA SER A 236 -29.93 7.31 -2.35
C SER A 236 -28.66 6.93 -3.10
N LEU A 237 -28.68 5.74 -3.72
CA LEU A 237 -27.64 5.35 -4.67
C LEU A 237 -27.85 6.09 -5.99
N THR A 238 -26.80 6.76 -6.47
CA THR A 238 -26.84 7.48 -7.75
C THR A 238 -25.84 6.92 -8.73
N LYS A 239 -26.25 6.78 -10.00
CA LYS A 239 -25.34 6.31 -11.08
C LYS A 239 -24.14 7.24 -11.25
N ALA A 240 -24.31 8.54 -10.97
CA ALA A 240 -23.26 9.54 -11.11
C ALA A 240 -22.12 9.29 -10.09
N ASP A 241 -22.46 9.14 -8.81
CA ASP A 241 -21.49 8.91 -7.74
C ASP A 241 -20.82 7.54 -7.85
N PHE A 242 -21.59 6.51 -8.21
CA PHE A 242 -21.06 5.18 -8.49
C PHE A 242 -20.08 5.21 -9.66
N LYS A 243 -20.40 5.92 -10.74
CA LYS A 243 -19.49 6.10 -11.89
C LYS A 243 -18.24 6.90 -11.52
N GLU A 244 -18.38 7.93 -10.68
CA GLU A 244 -17.25 8.72 -10.19
C GLU A 244 -16.26 7.85 -9.40
N MET A 245 -16.76 7.04 -8.46
CA MET A 245 -15.92 6.11 -7.69
C MET A 245 -15.19 5.12 -8.61
N ASN A 246 -15.88 4.50 -9.57
CA ASN A 246 -15.26 3.57 -10.51
C ASN A 246 -14.23 4.26 -11.41
N ARG A 247 -14.49 5.50 -11.85
CA ARG A 247 -13.58 6.30 -12.66
C ARG A 247 -12.26 6.61 -11.94
N LEU A 248 -12.30 6.74 -10.61
CA LEU A 248 -11.12 7.02 -9.79
C LEU A 248 -10.48 5.73 -9.27
N GLY A 249 -11.26 4.74 -8.85
CA GLY A 249 -10.76 3.54 -8.21
C GLY A 249 -10.01 2.59 -9.16
N TRP A 250 -10.62 2.24 -10.30
CA TRP A 250 -10.01 1.28 -11.22
C TRP A 250 -8.63 1.68 -11.75
N PRO A 251 -8.38 2.95 -12.16
CA PRO A 251 -7.04 3.32 -12.59
C PRO A 251 -5.99 3.17 -11.48
N VAL A 252 -6.34 3.45 -10.23
CA VAL A 252 -5.41 3.27 -9.10
C VAL A 252 -5.18 1.79 -8.81
N ALA A 253 -6.24 0.97 -8.84
CA ALA A 253 -6.12 -0.49 -8.70
C ALA A 253 -5.18 -1.09 -9.75
N LEU A 254 -5.38 -0.70 -11.02
CA LEU A 254 -4.53 -1.18 -12.13
C LEU A 254 -3.09 -0.68 -12.01
N GLN A 255 -2.88 0.58 -11.62
CA GLN A 255 -1.52 1.12 -11.43
C GLN A 255 -0.77 0.34 -10.35
N LEU A 256 -1.38 0.10 -9.17
CA LEU A 256 -0.74 -0.65 -8.09
C LEU A 256 -0.57 -2.14 -8.44
N GLY A 257 -1.55 -2.73 -9.14
CA GLY A 257 -1.46 -4.11 -9.63
C GLY A 257 -0.30 -4.28 -10.64
N MET A 258 -0.13 -3.36 -11.58
CA MET A 258 0.98 -3.39 -12.54
C MET A 258 2.34 -3.21 -11.86
N GLU A 259 2.41 -2.31 -10.87
CA GLU A 259 3.62 -2.11 -10.07
C GLU A 259 4.01 -3.41 -9.35
N SER A 260 3.06 -4.04 -8.63
CA SER A 260 3.28 -5.31 -7.95
C SER A 260 3.66 -6.43 -8.93
N ALA A 261 3.02 -6.50 -10.09
CA ALA A 261 3.34 -7.49 -11.12
C ALA A 261 4.75 -7.30 -11.68
N ALA A 262 5.19 -6.06 -11.89
CA ALA A 262 6.54 -5.77 -12.39
C ALA A 262 7.63 -6.20 -11.39
N PHE A 263 7.43 -5.96 -10.10
CA PHE A 263 8.36 -6.45 -9.05
C PHE A 263 8.38 -7.98 -9.00
N THR A 264 7.23 -8.62 -9.10
CA THR A 264 7.14 -10.10 -9.15
C THR A 264 7.87 -10.67 -10.37
N LEU A 265 7.68 -10.08 -11.55
CA LEU A 265 8.38 -10.51 -12.77
C LEU A 265 9.89 -10.29 -12.66
N SER A 266 10.32 -9.20 -12.05
CA SER A 266 11.75 -8.97 -11.79
C SER A 266 12.34 -10.00 -10.85
N CYS A 267 11.59 -10.42 -9.83
CA CYS A 267 12.00 -11.51 -8.94
C CYS A 267 12.18 -12.83 -9.71
N VAL A 268 11.27 -13.14 -10.65
CA VAL A 268 11.40 -14.32 -11.54
C VAL A 268 12.66 -14.21 -12.40
N MET A 269 12.93 -13.04 -12.99
CA MET A 269 14.15 -12.79 -13.78
C MET A 269 15.41 -12.99 -12.95
N VAL A 270 15.45 -12.52 -11.69
CA VAL A 270 16.58 -12.77 -10.78
C VAL A 270 16.70 -14.26 -10.46
N GLY A 271 15.59 -14.99 -10.32
CA GLY A 271 15.58 -16.43 -10.13
C GLY A 271 16.29 -17.20 -11.25
N TRP A 272 16.23 -16.72 -12.51
CA TRP A 272 16.96 -17.34 -13.64
C TRP A 272 18.49 -17.16 -13.53
N LEU A 273 18.98 -16.23 -12.72
CA LEU A 273 20.40 -16.03 -12.46
C LEU A 273 20.99 -16.99 -11.41
N GLY A 274 20.10 -17.69 -10.67
CA GLY A 274 20.50 -18.68 -9.67
C GLY A 274 20.12 -18.28 -8.24
N THR A 275 20.46 -19.17 -7.30
CA THR A 275 20.03 -19.07 -5.90
C THR A 275 20.70 -17.95 -5.12
N ILE A 276 21.99 -17.68 -5.37
CA ILE A 276 22.75 -16.61 -4.69
C ILE A 276 22.22 -15.22 -5.04
N PRO A 277 22.07 -14.84 -6.34
CA PRO A 277 21.42 -13.59 -6.70
C PRO A 277 19.98 -13.46 -6.16
N LEU A 278 19.22 -14.55 -6.17
CA LEU A 278 17.86 -14.55 -5.66
C LEU A 278 17.82 -14.28 -4.15
N ALA A 279 18.72 -14.88 -3.37
CA ALA A 279 18.85 -14.62 -1.94
C ALA A 279 19.21 -13.15 -1.66
N ALA A 280 20.17 -12.59 -2.39
CA ALA A 280 20.52 -11.18 -2.28
C ALA A 280 19.33 -10.27 -2.66
N HIS A 281 18.57 -10.61 -3.71
CA HIS A 281 17.35 -9.88 -4.10
C HIS A 281 16.30 -9.85 -2.98
N GLN A 282 16.08 -10.97 -2.28
CA GLN A 282 15.13 -11.04 -1.17
C GLN A 282 15.52 -10.11 -0.01
N VAL A 283 16.81 -10.06 0.33
CA VAL A 283 17.31 -9.10 1.32
C VAL A 283 17.03 -7.67 0.88
N MET A 284 17.28 -7.34 -0.38
CA MET A 284 17.06 -6.02 -0.93
C MET A 284 15.57 -5.63 -0.97
N ILE A 285 14.68 -6.56 -1.33
CA ILE A 285 13.22 -6.32 -1.27
C ILE A 285 12.78 -6.03 0.17
N THR A 286 13.28 -6.78 1.15
CA THR A 286 12.97 -6.54 2.57
C THR A 286 13.42 -5.16 3.01
N LEU A 287 14.63 -4.73 2.64
CA LEU A 287 15.12 -3.39 2.94
C LEU A 287 14.27 -2.31 2.23
N SER A 288 13.94 -2.49 0.94
CA SER A 288 13.14 -1.52 0.19
C SER A 288 11.74 -1.36 0.77
N GLN A 289 11.13 -2.41 1.31
CA GLN A 289 9.81 -2.33 1.98
C GLN A 289 9.80 -1.41 3.21
N LEU A 290 10.91 -1.33 3.96
CA LEU A 290 11.02 -0.40 5.08
C LEU A 290 10.96 1.06 4.62
N PHE A 291 11.66 1.39 3.53
CA PHE A 291 11.60 2.72 2.93
C PHE A 291 10.20 3.01 2.36
N TYR A 292 9.66 2.07 1.59
CA TYR A 292 8.33 2.17 1.00
C TYR A 292 7.25 2.52 2.03
N LEU A 293 7.30 1.93 3.21
CA LEU A 293 6.35 2.17 4.29
C LEU A 293 6.29 3.65 4.69
N VAL A 294 7.46 4.29 4.86
CA VAL A 294 7.54 5.70 5.22
C VAL A 294 7.11 6.59 4.06
N LEU A 295 7.63 6.31 2.86
CA LEU A 295 7.31 7.07 1.66
C LEU A 295 5.82 7.01 1.31
N SER A 296 5.22 5.83 1.36
CA SER A 296 3.80 5.63 1.03
C SER A 296 2.88 6.29 2.05
N GLY A 297 3.22 6.23 3.35
CA GLY A 297 2.44 6.89 4.39
C GLY A 297 2.46 8.41 4.27
N MET A 298 3.62 9.00 4.00
CA MET A 298 3.74 10.45 3.76
C MET A 298 3.07 10.86 2.45
N ALA A 299 3.17 10.06 1.40
CA ALA A 299 2.51 10.33 0.14
C ALA A 299 0.97 10.23 0.26
N ALA A 300 0.44 9.32 1.08
CA ALA A 300 -0.98 9.26 1.39
C ALA A 300 -1.45 10.53 2.14
N ALA A 301 -0.70 11.01 3.12
CA ALA A 301 -0.97 12.27 3.80
C ALA A 301 -0.98 13.45 2.83
N LEU A 302 -0.07 13.45 1.86
CA LEU A 302 -0.02 14.44 0.81
C LEU A 302 -1.31 14.42 -0.05
N ALA A 303 -1.78 13.24 -0.47
CA ALA A 303 -3.01 13.12 -1.26
C ALA A 303 -4.22 13.70 -0.53
N ILE A 304 -4.33 13.46 0.78
CA ILE A 304 -5.38 13.99 1.64
C ILE A 304 -5.32 15.53 1.64
N ARG A 305 -4.16 16.12 1.92
CA ARG A 305 -4.02 17.58 1.98
C ARG A 305 -4.23 18.25 0.63
N VAL A 306 -3.70 17.67 -0.43
CA VAL A 306 -3.92 18.17 -1.81
C VAL A 306 -5.41 18.17 -2.12
N SER A 307 -6.17 17.14 -1.74
CA SER A 307 -7.61 17.10 -1.96
C SER A 307 -8.37 18.18 -1.16
N HIS A 308 -7.95 18.47 0.07
CA HIS A 308 -8.52 19.55 0.89
C HIS A 308 -8.31 20.92 0.21
N PHE A 309 -7.07 21.23 -0.18
CA PHE A 309 -6.76 22.49 -0.87
C PHE A 309 -7.43 22.61 -2.25
N MET A 310 -7.61 21.47 -2.94
CA MET A 310 -8.42 21.45 -4.17
C MET A 310 -9.87 21.87 -3.91
N GLY A 311 -10.47 21.42 -2.79
CA GLY A 311 -11.80 21.86 -2.36
C GLY A 311 -11.85 23.35 -2.04
N GLN A 312 -10.82 23.86 -1.36
CA GLN A 312 -10.68 25.29 -1.04
C GLN A 312 -10.34 26.16 -2.25
N LYS A 313 -10.07 25.55 -3.42
CA LYS A 313 -9.59 26.22 -4.64
C LYS A 313 -8.26 26.97 -4.45
N ASP A 314 -7.47 26.59 -3.45
CA ASP A 314 -6.13 27.13 -3.21
C ASP A 314 -5.08 26.31 -3.99
N TYR A 315 -4.96 26.60 -5.27
CA TYR A 315 -4.06 25.89 -6.18
C TYR A 315 -2.57 26.15 -5.87
N VAL A 316 -2.26 27.30 -5.27
CA VAL A 316 -0.91 27.63 -4.81
C VAL A 316 -0.52 26.68 -3.67
N ALA A 317 -1.41 26.48 -2.70
CA ALA A 317 -1.20 25.51 -1.62
C ALA A 317 -1.13 24.07 -2.15
N VAL A 318 -1.94 23.69 -3.14
CA VAL A 318 -1.88 22.38 -3.82
C VAL A 318 -0.46 22.13 -4.35
N ARG A 319 0.07 23.06 -5.16
CA ARG A 319 1.43 22.96 -5.75
C ARG A 319 2.49 22.91 -4.65
N ARG A 320 2.41 23.82 -3.69
CA ARG A 320 3.36 23.88 -2.57
C ARG A 320 3.40 22.60 -1.76
N ASN A 321 2.24 22.02 -1.40
CA ASN A 321 2.17 20.76 -0.66
C ASN A 321 2.79 19.60 -1.44
N ALA A 322 2.58 19.50 -2.77
CA ALA A 322 3.20 18.47 -3.58
C ALA A 322 4.73 18.51 -3.51
N TYR A 323 5.33 19.69 -3.66
CA TYR A 323 6.77 19.83 -3.59
C TYR A 323 7.34 19.72 -2.16
N ASP A 324 6.64 20.21 -1.17
CA ASP A 324 7.05 20.06 0.24
C ASP A 324 6.94 18.58 0.69
N GLY A 325 5.93 17.85 0.22
CA GLY A 325 5.82 16.39 0.41
C GLY A 325 6.98 15.64 -0.25
N PHE A 326 7.37 16.03 -1.46
CA PHE A 326 8.54 15.46 -2.13
C PHE A 326 9.84 15.70 -1.36
N ARG A 327 10.03 16.92 -0.87
CA ARG A 327 11.22 17.26 -0.03
C ARG A 327 11.26 16.46 1.26
N LEU A 328 10.10 16.27 1.92
CA LEU A 328 10.01 15.42 3.12
C LEU A 328 10.33 13.96 2.80
N ASN A 329 9.79 13.40 1.72
CA ASN A 329 10.10 12.04 1.30
C ASN A 329 11.59 11.86 1.01
N LEU A 330 12.24 12.83 0.34
CA LEU A 330 13.68 12.79 0.14
C LEU A 330 14.47 12.88 1.45
N LEU A 331 14.03 13.74 2.38
CA LEU A 331 14.67 13.85 3.70
C LEU A 331 14.56 12.53 4.48
N PHE A 332 13.39 11.91 4.50
CA PHE A 332 13.22 10.59 5.14
C PHE A 332 14.06 9.52 4.46
N SER A 333 14.06 9.48 3.12
CA SER A 333 14.91 8.55 2.36
C SER A 333 16.39 8.73 2.69
N LEU A 334 16.86 9.97 2.83
CA LEU A 334 18.24 10.27 3.21
C LEU A 334 18.52 9.86 4.67
N CYS A 335 17.65 10.21 5.60
CA CYS A 335 17.81 9.88 7.02
C CYS A 335 17.83 8.36 7.28
N MET A 336 17.01 7.61 6.56
CA MET A 336 16.99 6.14 6.64
C MET A 336 18.12 5.50 5.81
N GLY A 337 18.40 6.08 4.64
CA GLY A 337 19.40 5.56 3.71
C GLY A 337 20.82 5.71 4.21
N LEU A 338 21.15 6.81 4.89
CA LEU A 338 22.51 7.03 5.38
C LEU A 338 23.00 5.93 6.33
N PRO A 339 22.28 5.52 7.38
CA PRO A 339 22.66 4.38 8.20
C PRO A 339 22.77 3.08 7.39
N VAL A 340 21.81 2.80 6.51
CA VAL A 340 21.82 1.60 5.65
C VAL A 340 23.05 1.59 4.74
N PHE A 341 23.41 2.73 4.16
CA PHE A 341 24.62 2.85 3.34
C PHE A 341 25.92 2.67 4.13
N LEU A 342 26.01 3.26 5.33
CA LEU A 342 27.20 3.12 6.20
C LEU A 342 27.38 1.67 6.68
N LEU A 343 26.29 0.97 6.96
CA LEU A 343 26.29 -0.42 7.43
C LEU A 343 26.23 -1.46 6.29
N ARG A 344 26.33 -1.06 5.02
CA ARG A 344 26.10 -1.92 3.86
C ARG A 344 26.91 -3.23 3.86
N HIS A 345 28.12 -3.20 4.39
CA HIS A 345 28.98 -4.40 4.48
C HIS A 345 28.59 -5.35 5.62
N GLN A 346 27.79 -4.90 6.59
CA GLN A 346 27.35 -5.68 7.73
C GLN A 346 25.93 -6.22 7.54
N ILE A 347 25.07 -5.46 6.85
CA ILE A 347 23.64 -5.80 6.67
C ILE A 347 23.45 -7.18 6.02
N GLY A 348 24.24 -7.51 5.00
CA GLY A 348 24.17 -8.84 4.37
C GLY A 348 24.34 -9.98 5.37
N GLY A 349 25.28 -9.83 6.31
CA GLY A 349 25.55 -10.81 7.37
C GLY A 349 24.44 -10.97 8.40
N TRP A 350 23.54 -9.99 8.54
CA TRP A 350 22.36 -10.13 9.41
C TRP A 350 21.29 -11.07 8.84
N PHE A 351 21.33 -11.31 7.51
CA PHE A 351 20.33 -12.11 6.80
C PHE A 351 20.86 -13.44 6.29
N ASN A 352 22.18 -13.51 5.95
CA ASN A 352 22.74 -14.69 5.32
C ASN A 352 24.24 -14.79 5.59
N ASP A 353 24.71 -16.02 5.92
CA ASP A 353 26.13 -16.29 6.20
C ASP A 353 26.99 -16.43 4.93
N ASN A 354 26.37 -16.57 3.75
CA ASN A 354 27.11 -16.72 2.50
C ASN A 354 27.77 -15.40 2.08
N MET A 355 29.09 -15.40 1.97
CA MET A 355 29.91 -14.23 1.64
C MET A 355 29.57 -13.62 0.26
N GLU A 356 29.15 -14.43 -0.72
CA GLU A 356 28.76 -13.93 -2.03
C GLU A 356 27.44 -13.17 -1.95
N VAL A 357 26.46 -13.67 -1.19
CA VAL A 357 25.19 -12.96 -0.93
C VAL A 357 25.48 -11.62 -0.25
N GLN A 358 26.34 -11.62 0.76
CA GLN A 358 26.74 -10.39 1.47
C GLN A 358 27.39 -9.36 0.54
N ALA A 359 28.27 -9.80 -0.35
CA ALA A 359 28.93 -8.94 -1.34
C ALA A 359 27.93 -8.34 -2.34
N TYR A 360 26.96 -9.13 -2.84
CA TYR A 360 25.87 -8.62 -3.67
C TYR A 360 25.03 -7.58 -2.92
N VAL A 361 24.61 -7.87 -1.69
CA VAL A 361 23.81 -6.95 -0.87
C VAL A 361 24.55 -5.62 -0.66
N ALA A 362 25.85 -5.65 -0.30
CA ALA A 362 26.65 -4.45 -0.11
C ALA A 362 26.72 -3.57 -1.36
N THR A 363 26.79 -4.17 -2.55
CA THR A 363 26.83 -3.45 -3.83
C THR A 363 25.43 -2.95 -4.20
N LEU A 364 24.39 -3.77 -4.02
CA LEU A 364 23.01 -3.42 -4.35
C LEU A 364 22.45 -2.30 -3.47
N ILE A 365 22.91 -2.15 -2.23
CA ILE A 365 22.53 -1.03 -1.36
C ILE A 365 22.90 0.32 -1.99
N ILE A 366 23.98 0.41 -2.76
CA ILE A 366 24.34 1.63 -3.49
C ILE A 366 23.24 1.98 -4.52
N LEU A 367 22.77 0.98 -5.26
CA LEU A 367 21.68 1.15 -6.21
C LEU A 367 20.35 1.45 -5.51
N LEU A 368 20.12 0.89 -4.32
CA LEU A 368 18.96 1.21 -3.50
C LEU A 368 18.92 2.70 -3.12
N MET A 369 20.07 3.34 -2.86
CA MET A 369 20.10 4.78 -2.57
C MET A 369 19.63 5.61 -3.78
N VAL A 370 20.05 5.24 -4.98
CA VAL A 370 19.58 5.90 -6.22
C VAL A 370 18.09 5.60 -6.47
N TYR A 371 17.68 4.36 -6.24
CA TYR A 371 16.29 3.91 -6.32
C TYR A 371 15.36 4.79 -5.47
N GLN A 372 15.76 5.14 -4.23
CA GLN A 372 14.95 5.93 -3.31
C GLN A 372 14.56 7.31 -3.85
N PHE A 373 15.42 7.92 -4.68
CA PHE A 373 15.08 9.19 -5.34
C PHE A 373 13.91 9.01 -6.32
N GLY A 374 14.00 7.99 -7.19
CA GLY A 374 12.94 7.68 -8.16
C GLY A 374 11.64 7.30 -7.49
N ASP A 375 11.71 6.48 -6.44
CA ASP A 375 10.57 6.01 -5.66
C ASP A 375 9.87 7.17 -4.94
N GLY A 376 10.62 8.03 -4.27
CA GLY A 376 10.11 9.25 -3.63
C GLY A 376 9.42 10.19 -4.62
N LEU A 377 10.00 10.38 -5.82
CA LEU A 377 9.42 11.19 -6.88
C LEU A 377 8.10 10.59 -7.38
N GLN A 378 8.11 9.28 -7.66
CA GLN A 378 6.94 8.55 -8.16
C GLN A 378 5.79 8.57 -7.15
N TYR A 379 6.03 8.14 -5.89
CA TYR A 379 4.99 8.07 -4.87
C TYR A 379 4.40 9.44 -4.55
N THR A 380 5.23 10.47 -4.46
CA THR A 380 4.77 11.83 -4.20
C THR A 380 3.82 12.31 -5.30
N PHE A 381 4.24 12.27 -6.55
CA PHE A 381 3.43 12.82 -7.65
C PHE A 381 2.29 11.91 -8.09
N ALA A 382 2.38 10.58 -7.89
CA ALA A 382 1.24 9.69 -8.02
C ALA A 382 0.13 10.07 -7.02
N ASN A 383 0.48 10.31 -5.76
CA ASN A 383 -0.47 10.70 -4.74
C ASN A 383 -0.96 12.15 -4.90
N ALA A 384 -0.12 13.06 -5.40
CA ALA A 384 -0.58 14.40 -5.79
C ALA A 384 -1.62 14.36 -6.92
N LEU A 385 -1.41 13.51 -7.95
CA LEU A 385 -2.40 13.26 -9.02
C LEU A 385 -3.70 12.63 -8.48
N ARG A 386 -3.60 11.72 -7.51
CA ARG A 386 -4.78 11.18 -6.82
C ARG A 386 -5.52 12.28 -6.08
N GLY A 387 -4.82 13.14 -5.34
CA GLY A 387 -5.40 14.26 -4.61
C GLY A 387 -6.17 15.24 -5.49
N ILE A 388 -5.69 15.51 -6.71
CA ILE A 388 -6.42 16.33 -7.71
C ILE A 388 -7.41 15.50 -8.56
N ALA A 389 -7.66 14.24 -8.22
CA ALA A 389 -8.55 13.31 -8.93
C ALA A 389 -8.20 13.04 -10.42
N CYS A 390 -6.95 13.22 -10.82
CA CYS A 390 -6.45 12.98 -12.18
C CYS A 390 -5.70 11.65 -12.29
N VAL A 391 -6.41 10.52 -12.14
CA VAL A 391 -5.81 9.18 -12.02
C VAL A 391 -5.71 8.40 -13.35
N LYS A 392 -6.52 8.72 -14.36
CA LYS A 392 -6.54 7.96 -15.62
C LYS A 392 -5.19 7.86 -16.32
N PRO A 393 -4.37 8.93 -16.44
CA PRO A 393 -3.07 8.85 -17.10
C PRO A 393 -2.06 8.00 -16.35
N MET A 394 -2.29 7.75 -15.04
CA MET A 394 -1.36 7.00 -14.19
C MET A 394 -1.19 5.55 -14.68
N VAL A 395 -2.27 4.94 -15.20
CA VAL A 395 -2.23 3.58 -15.75
C VAL A 395 -1.26 3.48 -16.92
N LEU A 396 -1.38 4.41 -17.89
CA LEU A 396 -0.50 4.43 -19.06
C LEU A 396 0.95 4.68 -18.68
N TYR A 397 1.18 5.61 -17.76
CA TYR A 397 2.54 5.95 -17.32
C TYR A 397 3.18 4.82 -16.52
N ALA A 398 2.43 4.13 -15.67
CA ALA A 398 2.88 2.93 -14.99
C ALA A 398 3.22 1.82 -15.98
N PHE A 399 2.35 1.57 -16.97
CA PHE A 399 2.62 0.57 -18.00
C PHE A 399 3.91 0.87 -18.76
N ILE A 400 4.09 2.11 -19.23
CA ILE A 400 5.31 2.52 -19.94
C ILE A 400 6.54 2.34 -19.05
N ALA A 401 6.50 2.86 -17.82
CA ALA A 401 7.64 2.86 -16.92
C ALA A 401 8.07 1.43 -16.52
N TYR A 402 7.11 0.58 -16.19
CA TYR A 402 7.44 -0.76 -15.69
C TYR A 402 7.60 -1.80 -16.81
N PHE A 403 6.65 -1.87 -17.75
CA PHE A 403 6.62 -2.95 -18.75
C PHE A 403 7.37 -2.61 -20.02
N VAL A 404 7.44 -1.34 -20.43
CA VAL A 404 8.15 -0.92 -21.63
C VAL A 404 9.59 -0.53 -21.33
N ILE A 405 9.88 0.01 -20.14
CA ILE A 405 11.21 0.52 -19.80
C ILE A 405 11.91 -0.41 -18.79
N SER A 406 11.38 -0.53 -17.55
CA SER A 406 12.11 -1.22 -16.47
C SER A 406 12.37 -2.69 -16.77
N LEU A 407 11.34 -3.45 -17.13
CA LEU A 407 11.50 -4.91 -17.37
C LEU A 407 12.39 -5.20 -18.58
N PRO A 408 12.22 -4.57 -19.76
CA PRO A 408 13.11 -4.81 -20.89
C PRO A 408 14.55 -4.32 -20.63
N LEU A 409 14.71 -3.17 -19.98
CA LEU A 409 16.04 -2.66 -19.60
C LEU A 409 16.72 -3.61 -18.59
N GLY A 410 15.98 -4.08 -17.58
CA GLY A 410 16.49 -5.05 -16.60
C GLY A 410 16.90 -6.37 -17.26
N TYR A 411 16.10 -6.85 -18.20
CA TYR A 411 16.45 -8.04 -18.98
C TYR A 411 17.71 -7.82 -19.82
N THR A 412 17.78 -6.73 -20.59
CA THR A 412 18.93 -6.47 -21.47
C THR A 412 20.23 -6.25 -20.69
N LEU A 413 20.18 -5.50 -19.60
CA LEU A 413 21.37 -5.29 -18.75
C LEU A 413 21.75 -6.55 -17.95
N GLY A 414 20.74 -7.30 -17.47
CA GLY A 414 20.98 -8.49 -16.67
C GLY A 414 21.55 -9.66 -17.45
N PHE A 415 21.03 -9.95 -18.64
CA PHE A 415 21.37 -11.13 -19.43
C PHE A 415 22.28 -10.83 -20.61
N PRO A 416 21.90 -10.10 -21.69
CA PRO A 416 22.78 -9.85 -22.83
C PRO A 416 24.04 -9.05 -22.45
N CYS A 417 23.95 -8.08 -21.55
CA CYS A 417 25.09 -7.30 -21.09
C CYS A 417 25.93 -7.98 -20.00
N GLY A 418 25.45 -9.11 -19.44
CA GLY A 418 26.19 -9.91 -18.45
C GLY A 418 26.31 -9.27 -17.06
N LEU A 419 25.56 -8.21 -16.74
CA LEU A 419 25.60 -7.55 -15.43
C LEU A 419 24.84 -8.32 -14.33
N GLY A 420 24.10 -9.40 -14.69
CA GLY A 420 23.37 -10.22 -13.74
C GLY A 420 22.34 -9.40 -12.93
N ILE A 421 22.31 -9.66 -11.62
CA ILE A 421 21.39 -8.97 -10.69
C ILE A 421 21.60 -7.45 -10.66
N LEU A 422 22.83 -6.97 -10.84
CA LEU A 422 23.13 -5.53 -10.88
C LEU A 422 22.41 -4.86 -12.04
N GLY A 423 22.40 -5.49 -13.22
CA GLY A 423 21.68 -4.99 -14.39
C GLY A 423 20.17 -4.85 -14.13
N ILE A 424 19.55 -5.82 -13.48
CA ILE A 424 18.13 -5.78 -13.11
C ILE A 424 17.85 -4.64 -12.11
N TRP A 425 18.71 -4.47 -11.11
CA TRP A 425 18.56 -3.42 -10.10
C TRP A 425 18.86 -2.01 -10.64
N ILE A 426 19.71 -1.85 -11.64
CA ILE A 426 19.95 -0.57 -12.33
C ILE A 426 18.69 -0.11 -13.06
N ALA A 427 17.89 -1.03 -13.61
CA ALA A 427 16.69 -0.68 -14.34
C ALA A 427 15.58 -0.05 -13.47
N PHE A 428 15.48 -0.40 -12.18
CA PHE A 428 14.46 0.15 -11.28
C PHE A 428 14.54 1.67 -11.11
N PRO A 429 15.68 2.28 -10.74
CA PRO A 429 15.81 3.74 -10.65
C PRO A 429 15.40 4.46 -11.93
N PHE A 430 15.73 3.91 -13.10
CA PHE A 430 15.34 4.51 -14.38
C PHE A 430 13.83 4.51 -14.56
N GLY A 431 13.17 3.36 -14.38
CA GLY A 431 11.72 3.26 -14.53
C GLY A 431 10.96 4.12 -13.55
N LEU A 432 11.33 4.08 -12.27
CA LEU A 432 10.69 4.86 -11.21
C LEU A 432 10.88 6.37 -11.42
N THR A 433 12.08 6.80 -11.80
CA THR A 433 12.35 8.22 -12.08
C THR A 433 11.56 8.71 -13.29
N ILE A 434 11.47 7.91 -14.35
CA ILE A 434 10.68 8.23 -15.54
C ILE A 434 9.20 8.30 -15.19
N ALA A 435 8.66 7.30 -14.45
CA ALA A 435 7.28 7.34 -13.97
C ALA A 435 7.01 8.60 -13.13
N GLY A 436 7.88 8.88 -12.17
CA GLY A 436 7.77 10.04 -11.30
C GLY A 436 7.78 11.36 -12.05
N GLU A 437 8.67 11.50 -13.04
CA GLU A 437 8.73 12.69 -13.89
C GLU A 437 7.50 12.83 -14.79
N MET A 438 6.99 11.74 -15.34
CA MET A 438 5.73 11.75 -16.12
C MET A 438 4.55 12.17 -15.24
N TYR A 439 4.47 11.67 -13.99
CA TYR A 439 3.45 12.07 -13.02
C TYR A 439 3.60 13.55 -12.64
N ARG A 440 4.82 14.03 -12.37
CA ARG A 440 5.09 15.43 -12.04
C ARG A 440 4.68 16.39 -13.17
N ARG A 441 5.08 16.07 -14.42
CA ARG A 441 4.69 16.89 -15.60
C ARG A 441 3.19 16.89 -15.80
N ARG A 442 2.54 15.75 -15.59
CA ARG A 442 1.09 15.66 -15.71
C ARG A 442 0.38 16.46 -14.62
N PHE A 443 0.85 16.38 -13.38
CA PHE A 443 0.34 17.16 -12.27
C PHE A 443 0.39 18.66 -12.56
N GLU A 444 1.55 19.17 -12.99
CA GLU A 444 1.71 20.58 -13.34
C GLU A 444 0.82 21.01 -14.51
N LYS A 445 0.67 20.16 -15.52
CA LYS A 445 -0.18 20.42 -16.67
C LYS A 445 -1.65 20.52 -16.28
N GLU A 446 -2.12 19.60 -15.45
CA GLU A 446 -3.51 19.60 -15.01
C GLU A 446 -3.81 20.76 -14.04
N LEU A 447 -2.90 21.05 -13.13
CA LEU A 447 -3.06 22.16 -12.20
C LEU A 447 -3.17 23.50 -12.94
N LYS A 448 -2.29 23.75 -13.94
CA LYS A 448 -2.37 24.94 -14.80
C LYS A 448 -3.66 25.06 -15.61
N LYS A 449 -4.32 23.94 -15.94
CA LYS A 449 -5.62 23.96 -16.62
C LYS A 449 -6.76 24.34 -15.68
N ILE A 450 -6.65 23.94 -14.41
CA ILE A 450 -7.67 24.21 -13.40
C ILE A 450 -7.54 25.64 -12.88
N GLU A 451 -6.31 26.19 -12.87
CA GLU A 451 -6.02 27.58 -12.49
C GLU A 451 -6.58 28.61 -13.50
N LYS A 452 -6.78 28.21 -14.77
CA LYS A 452 -7.39 29.03 -15.85
C LYS A 452 -8.91 28.96 -15.80
#